data_91d94dafdfd4a67776119f2261ee37fe
#
_entry.id   91d94dafdfd4a67776119f2261ee37fe
#
_cell.length_a   1.000
_cell.length_b   1.000
_cell.length_c   1.000
_cell.angle_alpha   90.00
_cell.angle_beta   90.00
_cell.angle_gamma   90.00
#
_symmetry.space_group_name_H-M   'P 1'
#
loop_
_entity.id
_entity.type
_entity.pdbx_description
1 polymer ?
#
loop_
_entity_poly.entity_id
_entity_poly.type
_entity_poly.pdbx_seq_one_letter_code
_entity_poly.pdbx_strand_id
1 'polypeptide(L)'
;VPIASPSSVDVPPEQALLAVDMQGYSQIPEAKMAPVRSDLDDVLTNVLTHVGLQDPRDRPGAFKDTGDGAIFVMPAKDIARLVDPLLEHLHTALVRYDRERLANAPAIRLRAAVHVGPLSLPDHRGDAINEVCRLLDSQVVRAGLTVAREHRGGFLAAVVSEAAFRRTVRAGRTPDLDEERFLSATARVHGKTFEEPCWLFVPQMTPQALAPLISPEPLGGGGGTTAPTSSAGSNSPTGAIFQFNGEMTDTTVINTVGTMRIDRRRI
;
A
#
# COMPACT_ATOMS: atom_id res chain seq x y z
N VAL A 1 -20.38 25.79 -24.55
CA VAL A 1 -19.70 26.68 -23.61
C VAL A 1 -18.40 25.98 -23.26
N PRO A 2 -17.21 26.56 -23.49
CA PRO A 2 -15.96 25.93 -23.08
C PRO A 2 -15.94 25.86 -21.54
N ILE A 3 -15.80 24.66 -20.99
CA ILE A 3 -15.55 24.47 -19.57
C ILE A 3 -14.14 25.04 -19.32
N ALA A 4 -14.06 26.10 -18.52
CA ALA A 4 -12.76 26.65 -18.13
C ALA A 4 -11.96 25.54 -17.45
N SER A 5 -10.73 25.33 -17.93
CA SER A 5 -9.78 24.44 -17.25
C SER A 5 -9.57 24.98 -15.83
N PRO A 6 -9.60 24.13 -14.80
CA PRO A 6 -9.32 24.59 -13.44
C PRO A 6 -8.00 25.35 -13.40
N SER A 7 -8.02 26.50 -12.75
CA SER A 7 -6.83 27.32 -12.53
C SER A 7 -5.79 26.49 -11.76
N SER A 8 -4.50 26.68 -12.04
CA SER A 8 -3.40 25.99 -11.31
C SER A 8 -3.35 26.37 -9.82
N VAL A 9 -4.10 27.38 -9.41
CA VAL A 9 -4.23 27.81 -8.00
C VAL A 9 -5.41 27.16 -7.27
N ASP A 10 -6.31 26.48 -8.01
CA ASP A 10 -7.47 25.82 -7.41
C ASP A 10 -7.04 24.48 -6.77
N VAL A 11 -7.40 24.31 -5.50
CA VAL A 11 -7.18 23.03 -4.81
C VAL A 11 -8.17 21.98 -5.33
N PRO A 12 -7.72 20.82 -5.81
CA PRO A 12 -8.61 19.77 -6.24
C PRO A 12 -9.52 19.27 -5.11
N PRO A 13 -10.70 18.71 -5.44
CA PRO A 13 -11.55 18.07 -4.44
C PRO A 13 -10.80 16.95 -3.70
N GLU A 14 -11.06 16.82 -2.41
CA GLU A 14 -10.56 15.68 -1.65
C GLU A 14 -11.23 14.39 -2.08
N GLN A 15 -10.44 13.33 -2.17
CA GLN A 15 -10.87 11.98 -2.48
C GLN A 15 -10.41 11.01 -1.39
N ALA A 16 -11.19 9.96 -1.16
CA ALA A 16 -10.77 8.82 -0.37
C ALA A 16 -10.12 7.78 -1.28
N LEU A 17 -8.97 7.28 -0.89
CA LEU A 17 -8.19 6.31 -1.68
C LEU A 17 -8.00 5.02 -0.89
N LEU A 18 -8.27 3.90 -1.56
CA LEU A 18 -7.88 2.57 -1.12
C LEU A 18 -6.92 2.00 -2.15
N ALA A 19 -5.69 1.72 -1.75
CA ALA A 19 -4.74 0.97 -2.55
C ALA A 19 -4.53 -0.41 -1.96
N VAL A 20 -4.50 -1.44 -2.80
CA VAL A 20 -4.23 -2.82 -2.41
C VAL A 20 -3.18 -3.43 -3.34
N ASP A 21 -2.42 -4.39 -2.82
CA ASP A 21 -1.35 -5.06 -3.54
C ASP A 21 -1.16 -6.48 -3.00
N MET A 22 -0.99 -7.44 -3.91
CA MET A 22 -0.84 -8.86 -3.58
C MET A 22 0.63 -9.20 -3.31
N GLN A 23 0.92 -9.69 -2.11
CA GLN A 23 2.26 -10.16 -1.76
C GLN A 23 2.68 -11.34 -2.63
N GLY A 24 3.86 -11.21 -3.28
CA GLY A 24 4.48 -12.31 -4.01
C GLY A 24 3.83 -12.63 -5.37
N TYR A 25 3.03 -11.73 -5.93
CA TYR A 25 2.38 -11.94 -7.23
C TYR A 25 3.38 -12.29 -8.35
N SER A 26 4.51 -11.61 -8.42
CA SER A 26 5.57 -11.87 -9.41
C SER A 26 6.23 -13.26 -9.29
N GLN A 27 6.03 -13.95 -8.17
CA GLN A 27 6.54 -15.31 -7.93
C GLN A 27 5.52 -16.39 -8.33
N ILE A 28 4.30 -15.99 -8.68
CA ILE A 28 3.25 -16.91 -9.11
C ILE A 28 3.56 -17.37 -10.54
N PRO A 29 3.45 -18.67 -10.86
CA PRO A 29 3.58 -19.15 -12.23
C PRO A 29 2.61 -18.43 -13.18
N GLU A 30 3.10 -18.02 -14.36
CA GLU A 30 2.34 -17.20 -15.33
C GLU A 30 0.92 -17.73 -15.58
N ALA A 31 0.77 -19.02 -15.79
CA ALA A 31 -0.54 -19.65 -16.04
C ALA A 31 -1.55 -19.48 -14.89
N LYS A 32 -1.10 -19.07 -13.70
CA LYS A 32 -1.94 -18.83 -12.51
C LYS A 32 -2.14 -17.36 -12.20
N MET A 33 -1.40 -16.44 -12.88
CA MET A 33 -1.49 -15.00 -12.61
C MET A 33 -2.88 -14.46 -12.93
N ALA A 34 -3.40 -14.70 -14.14
CA ALA A 34 -4.69 -14.20 -14.54
C ALA A 34 -5.85 -14.79 -13.68
N PRO A 35 -5.91 -16.11 -13.41
CA PRO A 35 -6.91 -16.64 -12.51
C PRO A 35 -6.90 -16.02 -11.10
N VAL A 36 -5.74 -15.94 -10.44
CA VAL A 36 -5.66 -15.39 -9.08
C VAL A 36 -5.97 -13.89 -9.06
N ARG A 37 -5.65 -13.17 -10.14
CA ARG A 37 -6.01 -11.75 -10.27
C ARG A 37 -7.52 -11.58 -10.40
N SER A 38 -8.19 -12.46 -11.17
CA SER A 38 -9.66 -12.48 -11.24
C SER A 38 -10.30 -12.82 -9.89
N ASP A 39 -9.75 -13.80 -9.17
CA ASP A 39 -10.22 -14.13 -7.82
C ASP A 39 -10.10 -12.93 -6.86
N LEU A 40 -8.99 -12.17 -6.94
CA LEU A 40 -8.83 -10.95 -6.16
C LEU A 40 -9.88 -9.90 -6.53
N ASP A 41 -10.18 -9.72 -7.83
CA ASP A 41 -11.20 -8.77 -8.26
C ASP A 41 -12.59 -9.14 -7.73
N ASP A 42 -12.93 -10.42 -7.72
CA ASP A 42 -14.16 -10.92 -7.16
C ASP A 42 -14.25 -10.68 -5.64
N VAL A 43 -13.17 -10.94 -4.92
CA VAL A 43 -13.09 -10.65 -3.48
C VAL A 43 -13.32 -9.16 -3.21
N LEU A 44 -12.64 -8.28 -3.93
CA LEU A 44 -12.74 -6.82 -3.74
C LEU A 44 -14.14 -6.31 -4.09
N THR A 45 -14.72 -6.76 -5.22
CA THR A 45 -16.09 -6.39 -5.63
C THR A 45 -17.12 -6.81 -4.58
N ASN A 46 -17.03 -8.05 -4.10
CA ASN A 46 -17.93 -8.56 -3.08
C ASN A 46 -17.83 -7.79 -1.76
N VAL A 47 -16.61 -7.46 -1.33
CA VAL A 47 -16.40 -6.70 -0.09
C VAL A 47 -16.92 -5.27 -0.24
N LEU A 48 -16.63 -4.56 -1.33
CA LEU A 48 -17.14 -3.20 -1.59
C LEU A 48 -18.66 -3.18 -1.57
N THR A 49 -19.30 -4.12 -2.26
CA THR A 49 -20.76 -4.25 -2.29
C THR A 49 -21.33 -4.51 -0.90
N HIS A 50 -20.70 -5.41 -0.14
CA HIS A 50 -21.17 -5.80 1.20
C HIS A 50 -21.14 -4.63 2.19
N VAL A 51 -20.13 -3.77 2.11
CA VAL A 51 -20.03 -2.57 2.97
C VAL A 51 -20.80 -1.37 2.43
N GLY A 52 -21.61 -1.56 1.38
CA GLY A 52 -22.46 -0.52 0.79
C GLY A 52 -21.69 0.57 0.06
N LEU A 53 -20.52 0.26 -0.47
CA LEU A 53 -19.75 1.14 -1.35
C LEU A 53 -20.05 0.80 -2.81
N GLN A 54 -20.25 1.85 -3.62
CA GLN A 54 -20.36 1.68 -5.07
C GLN A 54 -18.99 1.30 -5.63
N ASP A 55 -18.92 0.30 -6.51
CA ASP A 55 -17.67 -0.11 -7.14
C ASP A 55 -17.11 1.06 -7.98
N PRO A 56 -15.89 1.54 -7.67
CA PRO A 56 -15.30 2.65 -8.42
C PRO A 56 -14.99 2.32 -9.88
N ARG A 57 -14.94 1.05 -10.26
CA ARG A 57 -14.72 0.62 -11.67
C ARG A 57 -15.80 1.16 -12.61
N ASP A 58 -17.01 1.44 -12.09
CA ASP A 58 -18.11 2.00 -12.85
C ASP A 58 -17.96 3.50 -13.15
N ARG A 59 -16.92 4.17 -12.60
CA ARG A 59 -16.68 5.60 -12.76
C ARG A 59 -15.37 5.89 -13.47
N PRO A 60 -15.37 6.72 -14.54
CA PRO A 60 -14.14 7.10 -15.23
C PRO A 60 -13.10 7.69 -14.27
N GLY A 61 -11.88 7.17 -14.29
CA GLY A 61 -10.77 7.64 -13.47
C GLY A 61 -10.87 7.31 -11.98
N ALA A 62 -11.87 6.55 -11.54
CA ALA A 62 -11.99 6.17 -10.13
C ALA A 62 -11.32 4.81 -9.80
N PHE A 63 -10.75 4.16 -10.80
CA PHE A 63 -10.04 2.88 -10.67
C PHE A 63 -8.77 2.90 -11.49
N LYS A 64 -7.71 2.33 -10.92
CA LYS A 64 -6.43 2.08 -11.60
C LYS A 64 -5.94 0.69 -11.27
N ASP A 65 -5.81 -0.15 -12.30
CA ASP A 65 -5.15 -1.45 -12.18
C ASP A 65 -3.64 -1.25 -12.07
N THR A 66 -2.99 -1.95 -11.15
CA THR A 66 -1.53 -1.94 -10.95
C THR A 66 -0.89 -3.27 -11.28
N GLY A 67 -1.66 -4.22 -11.86
CA GLY A 67 -1.22 -5.55 -12.22
C GLY A 67 -1.39 -6.56 -11.07
N ASP A 68 -0.68 -6.38 -9.98
CA ASP A 68 -0.75 -7.20 -8.76
C ASP A 68 -1.75 -6.68 -7.72
N GLY A 69 -2.37 -5.54 -8.00
CA GLY A 69 -3.32 -4.88 -7.13
C GLY A 69 -4.16 -3.84 -7.82
N ALA A 70 -4.66 -2.88 -7.06
CA ALA A 70 -5.52 -1.82 -7.58
C ALA A 70 -5.52 -0.59 -6.67
N ILE A 71 -5.83 0.57 -7.27
CA ILE A 71 -6.14 1.80 -6.54
C ILE A 71 -7.58 2.18 -6.85
N PHE A 72 -8.37 2.33 -5.80
CA PHE A 72 -9.75 2.77 -5.85
C PHE A 72 -9.85 4.19 -5.32
N VAL A 73 -10.50 5.07 -6.08
CA VAL A 73 -10.75 6.47 -5.71
C VAL A 73 -12.24 6.65 -5.48
N MET A 74 -12.59 7.08 -4.30
CA MET A 74 -13.97 7.25 -3.84
C MET A 74 -14.22 8.67 -3.34
N PRO A 75 -15.48 9.10 -3.24
CA PRO A 75 -15.81 10.35 -2.58
C PRO A 75 -15.23 10.41 -1.16
N ALA A 76 -14.70 11.54 -0.74
CA ALA A 76 -14.12 11.71 0.60
C ALA A 76 -15.09 11.36 1.75
N LYS A 77 -16.41 11.48 1.52
CA LYS A 77 -17.43 11.08 2.50
C LYS A 77 -17.41 9.60 2.86
N ASP A 78 -16.86 8.75 1.99
CA ASP A 78 -16.85 7.29 2.16
C ASP A 78 -15.59 6.80 2.90
N ILE A 79 -14.68 7.71 3.29
CA ILE A 79 -13.40 7.37 3.92
C ILE A 79 -13.55 6.49 5.19
N ALA A 80 -14.56 6.75 6.01
CA ALA A 80 -14.78 5.96 7.22
C ALA A 80 -15.09 4.50 6.88
N ARG A 81 -15.89 4.25 5.85
CA ARG A 81 -16.22 2.88 5.40
C ARG A 81 -15.03 2.12 4.84
N LEU A 82 -14.02 2.82 4.32
CA LEU A 82 -12.77 2.20 3.87
C LEU A 82 -11.90 1.70 5.03
N VAL A 83 -12.12 2.23 6.24
CA VAL A 83 -11.46 1.75 7.46
C VAL A 83 -12.35 0.73 8.14
N ASP A 84 -13.58 1.11 8.44
CA ASP A 84 -14.55 0.31 9.16
C ASP A 84 -15.92 0.39 8.43
N PRO A 85 -16.45 -0.74 7.97
CA PRO A 85 -16.04 -2.11 8.26
C PRO A 85 -15.15 -2.77 7.20
N LEU A 86 -14.68 -2.06 6.15
CA LEU A 86 -14.04 -2.67 4.97
C LEU A 86 -12.82 -3.52 5.33
N LEU A 87 -11.92 -3.06 6.18
CA LEU A 87 -10.67 -3.78 6.46
C LEU A 87 -10.91 -5.15 7.12
N GLU A 88 -11.85 -5.25 8.06
CA GLU A 88 -12.21 -6.53 8.68
C GLU A 88 -12.96 -7.44 7.71
N HIS A 89 -13.85 -6.90 6.89
CA HIS A 89 -14.55 -7.67 5.87
C HIS A 89 -13.60 -8.19 4.79
N LEU A 90 -12.62 -7.39 4.39
CA LEU A 90 -11.60 -7.80 3.43
C LEU A 90 -10.77 -8.97 3.98
N HIS A 91 -10.32 -8.88 5.24
CA HIS A 91 -9.62 -9.98 5.90
C HIS A 91 -10.48 -11.24 5.94
N THR A 92 -11.73 -11.11 6.36
CA THR A 92 -12.68 -12.24 6.44
C THR A 92 -12.89 -12.91 5.07
N ALA A 93 -13.03 -12.11 4.01
CA ALA A 93 -13.17 -12.60 2.65
C ALA A 93 -11.91 -13.34 2.17
N LEU A 94 -10.72 -12.84 2.50
CA LEU A 94 -9.44 -13.50 2.17
C LEU A 94 -9.27 -14.83 2.92
N VAL A 95 -9.65 -14.89 4.21
CA VAL A 95 -9.67 -16.14 4.98
C VAL A 95 -10.62 -17.16 4.36
N ARG A 96 -11.80 -16.70 3.94
CA ARG A 96 -12.76 -17.55 3.27
C ARG A 96 -12.22 -18.06 1.94
N TYR A 97 -11.66 -17.19 1.10
CA TYR A 97 -11.02 -17.57 -0.15
C TYR A 97 -9.96 -18.64 0.07
N ASP A 98 -9.08 -18.49 1.06
CA ASP A 98 -8.02 -19.46 1.35
C ASP A 98 -8.55 -20.83 1.75
N ARG A 99 -9.68 -20.89 2.43
CA ARG A 99 -10.36 -22.16 2.80
C ARG A 99 -11.05 -22.84 1.62
N GLU A 100 -11.59 -22.05 0.70
CA GLU A 100 -12.43 -22.54 -0.42
C GLU A 100 -11.62 -22.73 -1.71
N ARG A 101 -10.43 -22.11 -1.85
CA ARG A 101 -9.60 -22.25 -3.05
C ARG A 101 -9.15 -23.68 -3.30
N LEU A 102 -8.93 -24.01 -4.55
CA LEU A 102 -8.31 -25.29 -4.93
C LEU A 102 -6.89 -25.40 -4.33
N ALA A 103 -6.48 -26.62 -3.99
CA ALA A 103 -5.18 -26.87 -3.36
C ALA A 103 -3.97 -26.34 -4.17
N ASN A 104 -4.11 -26.25 -5.49
CA ASN A 104 -3.08 -25.74 -6.39
C ASN A 104 -3.23 -24.25 -6.74
N ALA A 105 -4.29 -23.58 -6.27
CA ALA A 105 -4.47 -22.14 -6.46
C ALA A 105 -3.61 -21.37 -5.43
N PRO A 106 -2.98 -20.23 -5.82
CA PRO A 106 -2.20 -19.43 -4.90
C PRO A 106 -3.08 -18.85 -3.77
N ALA A 107 -2.50 -18.70 -2.57
CA ALA A 107 -3.13 -17.93 -1.52
C ALA A 107 -3.01 -16.42 -1.82
N ILE A 108 -4.08 -15.66 -1.59
CA ILE A 108 -4.07 -14.21 -1.74
C ILE A 108 -3.77 -13.59 -0.38
N ARG A 109 -2.66 -12.85 -0.30
CA ARG A 109 -2.30 -12.02 0.87
C ARG A 109 -2.11 -10.60 0.42
N LEU A 110 -2.77 -9.66 1.10
CA LEU A 110 -2.83 -8.27 0.69
C LEU A 110 -2.14 -7.33 1.68
N ARG A 111 -1.43 -6.38 1.11
CA ARG A 111 -1.17 -5.09 1.75
C ARG A 111 -2.28 -4.13 1.33
N ALA A 112 -2.71 -3.28 2.22
CA ALA A 112 -3.68 -2.23 1.93
C ALA A 112 -3.18 -0.89 2.48
N ALA A 113 -3.55 0.20 1.81
CA ALA A 113 -3.33 1.56 2.30
C ALA A 113 -4.61 2.37 2.13
N VAL A 114 -5.01 3.09 3.18
CA VAL A 114 -6.17 4.00 3.16
C VAL A 114 -5.67 5.42 3.38
N HIS A 115 -6.02 6.31 2.47
CA HIS A 115 -5.61 7.71 2.49
C HIS A 115 -6.76 8.63 2.09
N VAL A 116 -6.66 9.92 2.44
CA VAL A 116 -7.58 10.97 1.98
C VAL A 116 -6.79 12.22 1.69
N GLY A 117 -7.02 12.80 0.51
CA GLY A 117 -6.34 14.01 0.09
C GLY A 117 -6.86 14.57 -1.23
N PRO A 118 -6.36 15.74 -1.64
CA PRO A 118 -6.76 16.38 -2.89
C PRO A 118 -6.28 15.58 -4.10
N LEU A 119 -7.19 15.29 -5.04
CA LEU A 119 -6.89 14.53 -6.24
C LEU A 119 -7.79 14.95 -7.40
N SER A 120 -7.19 15.32 -8.53
CA SER A 120 -7.91 15.60 -9.77
C SER A 120 -8.17 14.31 -10.55
N LEU A 121 -9.44 14.08 -10.89
CA LEU A 121 -9.87 13.01 -11.78
C LEU A 121 -10.14 13.58 -13.19
N PRO A 122 -10.04 12.78 -14.25
CA PRO A 122 -9.72 11.34 -14.25
C PRO A 122 -8.22 11.01 -14.24
N ASP A 123 -7.34 12.00 -14.37
CA ASP A 123 -5.91 11.80 -14.65
C ASP A 123 -5.08 11.41 -13.42
N HIS A 124 -5.68 11.31 -12.24
CA HIS A 124 -5.01 11.02 -10.96
C HIS A 124 -3.85 11.99 -10.66
N ARG A 125 -4.03 13.27 -10.96
CA ARG A 125 -3.02 14.30 -10.68
C ARG A 125 -3.19 14.85 -9.27
N GLY A 126 -2.11 14.79 -8.49
CA GLY A 126 -2.06 15.27 -7.11
C GLY A 126 -1.18 14.39 -6.24
N ASP A 127 -0.82 14.90 -5.07
CA ASP A 127 0.08 14.19 -4.15
C ASP A 127 -0.60 12.98 -3.50
N ALA A 128 -1.92 13.01 -3.32
CA ALA A 128 -2.67 11.94 -2.67
C ALA A 128 -2.46 10.55 -3.30
N ILE A 129 -2.33 10.48 -4.64
CA ILE A 129 -2.05 9.21 -5.32
C ILE A 129 -0.63 8.70 -5.02
N ASN A 130 0.36 9.60 -4.94
CA ASN A 130 1.73 9.26 -4.60
C ASN A 130 1.84 8.83 -3.13
N GLU A 131 1.13 9.53 -2.23
CA GLU A 131 1.12 9.24 -0.81
C GLU A 131 0.52 7.86 -0.52
N VAL A 132 -0.64 7.52 -1.11
CA VAL A 132 -1.24 6.20 -0.92
C VAL A 132 -0.34 5.08 -1.44
N CYS A 133 0.34 5.28 -2.59
CA CYS A 133 1.30 4.31 -3.12
C CYS A 133 2.51 4.15 -2.18
N ARG A 134 3.05 5.24 -1.63
CA ARG A 134 4.18 5.20 -0.68
C ARG A 134 3.79 4.54 0.64
N LEU A 135 2.59 4.79 1.14
CA LEU A 135 2.04 4.09 2.30
C LEU A 135 1.98 2.59 2.05
N LEU A 136 1.44 2.18 0.90
CA LEU A 136 1.34 0.77 0.49
C LEU A 136 2.71 0.11 0.35
N ASP A 137 3.73 0.85 -0.13
CA ASP A 137 5.10 0.38 -0.28
C ASP A 137 5.94 0.45 0.99
N SER A 138 5.41 1.02 2.07
CA SER A 138 6.15 1.26 3.30
C SER A 138 6.65 -0.03 3.97
N GLN A 139 7.77 0.09 4.67
CA GLN A 139 8.35 -1.02 5.43
C GLN A 139 7.40 -1.54 6.51
N VAL A 140 6.63 -0.65 7.14
CA VAL A 140 5.74 -1.00 8.25
C VAL A 140 4.61 -1.93 7.81
N VAL A 141 3.96 -1.69 6.68
CA VAL A 141 2.89 -2.57 6.19
C VAL A 141 3.43 -3.90 5.66
N ARG A 142 4.64 -3.89 5.08
CA ARG A 142 5.34 -5.11 4.65
C ARG A 142 5.70 -5.98 5.86
N ALA A 143 6.25 -5.39 6.90
CA ALA A 143 6.53 -6.08 8.16
C ALA A 143 5.24 -6.59 8.81
N GLY A 144 4.18 -5.75 8.86
CA GLY A 144 2.88 -6.13 9.39
C GLY A 144 2.30 -7.38 8.71
N LEU A 145 2.35 -7.46 7.38
CA LEU A 145 1.86 -8.63 6.66
C LEU A 145 2.74 -9.88 6.90
N THR A 146 4.06 -9.70 7.03
CA THR A 146 4.97 -10.80 7.38
C THR A 146 4.64 -11.36 8.76
N VAL A 147 4.48 -10.50 9.75
CA VAL A 147 4.09 -10.87 11.12
C VAL A 147 2.71 -11.54 11.14
N ALA A 148 1.73 -10.98 10.42
CA ALA A 148 0.39 -11.57 10.31
C ALA A 148 0.46 -13.02 9.81
N ARG A 149 1.21 -13.25 8.74
CA ARG A 149 1.41 -14.58 8.14
C ARG A 149 2.04 -15.57 9.10
N GLU A 150 3.11 -15.16 9.79
CA GLU A 150 3.92 -16.04 10.62
C GLU A 150 3.27 -16.38 11.96
N HIS A 151 2.59 -15.42 12.57
CA HIS A 151 2.05 -15.58 13.93
C HIS A 151 0.57 -15.96 14.00
N ARG A 152 -0.22 -15.62 12.99
CA ARG A 152 -1.67 -15.83 13.01
C ARG A 152 -2.24 -16.44 11.72
N GLY A 153 -1.40 -16.77 10.74
CA GLY A 153 -1.88 -17.20 9.42
C GLY A 153 -2.69 -16.11 8.72
N GLY A 154 -2.41 -14.82 9.01
CA GLY A 154 -3.18 -13.70 8.52
C GLY A 154 -2.97 -13.41 7.04
N PHE A 155 -3.95 -12.77 6.43
CA PHE A 155 -3.99 -12.49 4.99
C PHE A 155 -4.00 -11.01 4.65
N LEU A 156 -4.06 -10.13 5.64
CA LEU A 156 -4.14 -8.67 5.46
C LEU A 156 -3.26 -7.95 6.48
N ALA A 157 -2.53 -6.93 5.99
CA ALA A 157 -2.05 -5.83 6.80
C ALA A 157 -2.43 -4.53 6.10
N ALA A 158 -2.93 -3.57 6.85
CA ALA A 158 -3.37 -2.28 6.33
C ALA A 158 -2.67 -1.13 7.05
N VAL A 159 -2.35 -0.09 6.30
CA VAL A 159 -1.86 1.17 6.84
C VAL A 159 -2.87 2.28 6.53
N VAL A 160 -3.22 3.05 7.55
CA VAL A 160 -4.11 4.20 7.44
C VAL A 160 -3.26 5.45 7.63
N SER A 161 -3.34 6.41 6.70
CA SER A 161 -2.62 7.68 6.82
C SER A 161 -3.12 8.47 8.04
N GLU A 162 -2.28 9.34 8.59
CA GLU A 162 -2.68 10.24 9.68
C GLU A 162 -3.90 11.11 9.29
N ALA A 163 -3.96 11.58 8.04
CA ALA A 163 -5.08 12.37 7.54
C ALA A 163 -6.40 11.57 7.56
N ALA A 164 -6.37 10.31 7.11
CA ALA A 164 -7.54 9.44 7.14
C ALA A 164 -7.91 9.03 8.57
N PHE A 165 -6.93 8.66 9.38
CA PHE A 165 -7.13 8.23 10.76
C PHE A 165 -7.81 9.30 11.63
N ARG A 166 -7.34 10.54 11.54
CA ARG A 166 -7.96 11.68 12.25
C ARG A 166 -9.41 11.92 11.86
N ARG A 167 -9.77 11.70 10.58
CA ARG A 167 -11.12 11.92 10.06
C ARG A 167 -12.07 10.75 10.29
N THR A 168 -11.54 9.61 10.65
CA THR A 168 -12.31 8.36 10.83
C THR A 168 -12.26 7.88 12.28
N VAL A 169 -11.22 7.18 12.66
CA VAL A 169 -11.08 6.54 13.98
C VAL A 169 -11.10 7.59 15.10
N ARG A 170 -10.20 8.57 15.04
CA ARG A 170 -10.12 9.61 16.08
C ARG A 170 -11.35 10.50 16.14
N ALA A 171 -12.09 10.60 15.05
CA ALA A 171 -13.37 11.31 15.01
C ALA A 171 -14.58 10.45 15.44
N GLY A 172 -14.37 9.19 15.86
CA GLY A 172 -15.44 8.29 16.31
C GLY A 172 -16.39 7.85 15.22
N ARG A 173 -15.91 7.75 13.96
CA ARG A 173 -16.74 7.33 12.79
C ARG A 173 -16.55 5.86 12.41
N THR A 174 -15.85 5.10 13.23
CA THR A 174 -15.54 3.68 13.04
C THR A 174 -16.06 2.92 14.26
N PRO A 175 -17.33 2.48 14.25
CA PRO A 175 -17.99 1.92 15.44
C PRO A 175 -17.34 0.63 15.95
N ASP A 176 -16.74 -0.19 15.07
CA ASP A 176 -16.17 -1.49 15.41
C ASP A 176 -14.62 -1.45 15.52
N LEU A 177 -13.99 -0.33 15.13
CA LEU A 177 -12.54 -0.14 15.17
C LEU A 177 -12.19 1.15 15.91
N ASP A 178 -11.77 1.02 17.15
CA ASP A 178 -11.22 2.12 17.97
C ASP A 178 -9.71 2.32 17.78
N GLU A 179 -9.15 3.38 18.36
CA GLU A 179 -7.73 3.71 18.27
C GLU A 179 -6.82 2.60 18.83
N GLU A 180 -7.30 1.84 19.82
CA GLU A 180 -6.55 0.75 20.47
C GLU A 180 -6.31 -0.46 19.56
N ARG A 181 -6.99 -0.51 18.41
CA ARG A 181 -6.78 -1.55 17.38
C ARG A 181 -5.64 -1.22 16.42
N PHE A 182 -5.07 -0.02 16.48
CA PHE A 182 -4.06 0.47 15.54
C PHE A 182 -2.72 0.71 16.23
N LEU A 183 -1.64 0.26 15.62
CA LEU A 183 -0.29 0.58 16.04
C LEU A 183 0.15 1.89 15.37
N SER A 184 0.44 2.92 16.19
CA SER A 184 1.08 4.14 15.71
C SER A 184 2.47 3.83 15.18
N ALA A 185 2.78 4.26 13.97
CA ALA A 185 4.01 3.95 13.27
C ALA A 185 4.43 5.09 12.31
N THR A 186 5.60 4.94 11.73
CA THR A 186 6.08 5.83 10.66
C THR A 186 6.27 5.05 9.37
N ALA A 187 5.60 5.47 8.33
CA ALA A 187 5.76 4.91 7.00
C ALA A 187 7.05 5.41 6.37
N ARG A 188 7.97 4.50 6.08
CA ARG A 188 9.23 4.75 5.36
C ARG A 188 9.33 3.83 4.16
N VAL A 189 9.84 4.35 3.05
CA VAL A 189 10.09 3.58 1.83
C VAL A 189 11.58 3.56 1.56
N HIS A 190 12.13 2.36 1.38
CA HIS A 190 13.57 2.19 1.11
C HIS A 190 14.00 2.98 -0.13
N GLY A 191 15.09 3.74 -0.01
CA GLY A 191 15.64 4.54 -1.11
C GLY A 191 14.86 5.81 -1.48
N LYS A 192 13.83 6.19 -0.70
CA LYS A 192 13.06 7.43 -0.89
C LYS A 192 13.08 8.30 0.36
N THR A 193 13.03 9.61 0.20
CA THR A 193 12.89 10.58 1.30
C THR A 193 11.44 10.71 1.78
N PHE A 194 10.76 9.58 1.95
CA PHE A 194 9.38 9.56 2.43
C PHE A 194 9.35 9.06 3.87
N GLU A 195 8.83 9.90 4.74
CA GLU A 195 8.66 9.60 6.16
C GLU A 195 7.39 10.29 6.67
N GLU A 196 6.33 9.52 6.88
CA GLU A 196 5.02 10.04 7.27
C GLU A 196 4.42 9.25 8.43
N PRO A 197 3.76 9.91 9.41
CA PRO A 197 3.01 9.23 10.44
C PRO A 197 1.87 8.41 9.85
N CYS A 198 1.69 7.20 10.36
CA CYS A 198 0.62 6.31 9.93
C CYS A 198 0.19 5.37 11.04
N TRP A 199 -0.89 4.64 10.79
CA TRP A 199 -1.53 3.73 11.73
C TRP A 199 -1.62 2.35 11.09
N LEU A 200 -0.87 1.39 11.65
CA LEU A 200 -0.88 0.02 11.15
C LEU A 200 -2.00 -0.76 11.80
N PHE A 201 -2.78 -1.44 10.99
CA PHE A 201 -3.83 -2.37 11.38
C PHE A 201 -3.51 -3.77 10.83
N VAL A 202 -3.47 -4.75 11.73
CA VAL A 202 -3.37 -6.16 11.37
C VAL A 202 -4.51 -6.88 12.05
N PRO A 203 -5.49 -7.42 11.29
CA PRO A 203 -6.60 -8.15 11.86
C PRO A 203 -6.15 -9.25 12.83
N GLN A 204 -6.88 -9.45 13.91
CA GLN A 204 -6.61 -10.46 14.94
C GLN A 204 -5.31 -10.24 15.75
N MET A 205 -4.63 -9.13 15.59
CA MET A 205 -3.45 -8.77 16.39
C MET A 205 -3.68 -7.44 17.11
N THR A 206 -3.24 -7.37 18.35
CA THR A 206 -3.24 -6.11 19.10
C THR A 206 -1.95 -5.32 18.83
N PRO A 207 -1.96 -3.99 18.96
CA PRO A 207 -0.75 -3.17 18.82
C PRO A 207 0.39 -3.62 19.75
N GLN A 208 0.06 -4.05 20.96
CA GLN A 208 1.03 -4.53 21.96
C GLN A 208 1.76 -5.81 21.48
N ALA A 209 1.04 -6.68 20.75
CA ALA A 209 1.63 -7.87 20.16
C ALA A 209 2.43 -7.56 18.88
N LEU A 210 2.06 -6.52 18.15
CA LEU A 210 2.70 -6.10 16.90
C LEU A 210 4.00 -5.31 17.14
N ALA A 211 4.00 -4.38 18.09
CA ALA A 211 5.10 -3.42 18.29
C ALA A 211 6.49 -4.10 18.41
N PRO A 212 6.72 -5.12 19.25
CA PRO A 212 8.03 -5.74 19.37
C PRO A 212 8.46 -6.54 18.14
N LEU A 213 7.51 -6.93 17.28
CA LEU A 213 7.78 -7.74 16.09
C LEU A 213 8.09 -6.86 14.85
N ILE A 214 7.60 -5.61 14.84
CA ILE A 214 7.77 -4.68 13.71
C ILE A 214 9.00 -3.79 13.91
N SER A 215 9.26 -3.40 15.15
CA SER A 215 10.42 -2.61 15.55
C SER A 215 11.14 -3.39 16.67
N PRO A 216 11.92 -4.42 16.34
CA PRO A 216 12.74 -5.06 17.38
C PRO A 216 13.69 -4.00 17.92
N GLU A 217 13.50 -3.59 19.19
CA GLU A 217 14.50 -2.80 19.88
C GLU A 217 15.83 -3.54 19.80
N PRO A 218 16.95 -2.85 19.49
CA PRO A 218 18.24 -3.49 19.63
C PRO A 218 18.33 -3.93 21.10
N LEU A 219 18.45 -5.25 21.32
CA LEU A 219 18.60 -5.84 22.65
C LEU A 219 19.65 -5.03 23.39
N GLY A 220 19.21 -4.26 24.36
CA GLY A 220 20.03 -3.37 25.14
C GLY A 220 21.18 -4.15 25.80
N GLY A 221 22.39 -3.89 25.34
CA GLY A 221 23.59 -4.27 26.03
C GLY A 221 23.59 -3.64 27.42
N GLY A 222 23.47 -4.50 28.43
CA GLY A 222 23.54 -4.13 29.83
C GLY A 222 24.80 -3.33 30.14
N GLY A 223 24.64 -2.44 31.07
CA GLY A 223 25.59 -1.43 31.49
C GLY A 223 27.00 -1.94 31.84
N GLY A 224 27.94 -1.05 31.64
CA GLY A 224 29.33 -1.17 32.06
C GLY A 224 30.03 0.15 31.84
N THR A 225 29.99 1.00 32.86
CA THR A 225 30.86 2.17 33.07
C THR A 225 32.33 1.79 32.88
N THR A 226 33.08 2.48 32.05
CA THR A 226 34.40 3.07 32.29
C THR A 226 34.98 3.63 30.97
N ALA A 227 35.25 4.88 30.91
CA ALA A 227 36.29 5.44 30.05
C ALA A 227 37.66 5.16 30.69
N PRO A 228 38.78 5.03 29.97
CA PRO A 228 39.47 6.22 29.52
C PRO A 228 40.32 6.12 28.21
N THR A 229 40.59 7.30 27.67
CA THR A 229 41.81 7.83 27.04
C THR A 229 42.46 7.12 25.83
N SER A 230 42.42 7.92 24.73
CA SER A 230 43.45 8.17 23.69
C SER A 230 44.45 7.09 23.24
N SER A 231 44.46 6.85 21.92
CA SER A 231 45.63 7.11 21.06
C SER A 231 45.38 6.79 19.59
N ALA A 232 46.00 7.56 18.74
CA ALA A 232 45.92 7.50 17.28
C ALA A 232 46.42 6.19 16.68
N GLY A 233 45.86 5.79 15.54
CA GLY A 233 46.39 4.71 14.72
C GLY A 233 45.60 4.53 13.45
N SER A 234 46.08 5.14 12.36
CA SER A 234 45.66 4.88 10.99
C SER A 234 45.76 3.44 10.61
N ASN A 235 44.70 2.85 10.03
CA ASN A 235 44.82 1.87 8.94
C ASN A 235 43.42 1.51 8.40
N SER A 236 43.22 1.80 7.15
CA SER A 236 42.13 1.20 6.36
C SER A 236 42.47 -0.26 6.04
N PRO A 237 41.47 -1.12 5.98
CA PRO A 237 41.38 -2.01 4.86
C PRO A 237 39.96 -2.10 4.28
N THR A 238 39.93 -1.89 2.97
CA THR A 238 39.37 -2.78 1.94
C THR A 238 37.97 -3.35 2.18
N GLY A 239 37.06 -2.93 1.32
CA GLY A 239 35.68 -3.26 1.21
C GLY A 239 35.36 -4.77 1.08
N ALA A 240 34.22 -5.08 1.63
CA ALA A 240 33.44 -6.21 1.20
C ALA A 240 32.24 -5.70 0.42
N ILE A 241 32.31 -5.84 -0.90
CA ILE A 241 31.21 -5.55 -1.83
C ILE A 241 30.26 -6.75 -1.76
N PHE A 242 29.12 -6.58 -1.14
CA PHE A 242 27.99 -7.49 -1.36
C PHE A 242 27.22 -6.99 -2.58
N GLN A 243 27.44 -7.64 -3.71
CA GLN A 243 26.60 -7.47 -4.90
C GLN A 243 25.27 -8.16 -4.67
N PHE A 244 24.21 -7.37 -4.54
CA PHE A 244 22.84 -7.86 -4.74
C PHE A 244 22.49 -7.66 -6.22
N ASN A 245 22.47 -8.76 -6.97
CA ASN A 245 21.85 -8.82 -8.28
C ASN A 245 20.33 -8.89 -8.08
N GLY A 246 19.67 -7.75 -8.20
CA GLY A 246 18.24 -7.63 -8.37
C GLY A 246 18.01 -6.59 -9.47
N GLU A 247 17.67 -7.05 -10.67
CA GLU A 247 17.31 -6.16 -11.77
C GLU A 247 16.05 -5.38 -11.41
N MET A 248 16.23 -4.06 -11.27
CA MET A 248 15.12 -3.11 -11.28
C MET A 248 14.87 -2.71 -12.73
N THR A 249 13.79 -3.18 -13.32
CA THR A 249 13.28 -2.64 -14.59
C THR A 249 12.66 -1.28 -14.33
N ASP A 250 13.45 -0.26 -14.60
CA ASP A 250 13.01 1.13 -14.68
C ASP A 250 12.30 1.30 -16.03
N THR A 251 10.96 1.34 -16.02
CA THR A 251 10.20 1.63 -17.22
C THR A 251 10.12 3.14 -17.40
N THR A 252 11.15 3.71 -17.99
CA THR A 252 11.12 5.08 -18.52
C THR A 252 10.32 5.08 -19.82
N VAL A 253 9.09 5.57 -19.78
CA VAL A 253 8.32 5.87 -20.99
C VAL A 253 8.90 7.12 -21.64
N ILE A 254 9.77 6.94 -22.64
CA ILE A 254 10.22 8.01 -23.53
C ILE A 254 9.17 8.16 -24.63
N ASN A 255 8.41 9.22 -24.57
CA ASN A 255 7.50 9.64 -25.63
C ASN A 255 8.33 10.28 -26.75
N THR A 256 8.79 9.48 -27.72
CA THR A 256 9.41 10.00 -28.95
C THR A 256 8.33 10.10 -30.02
N VAL A 257 7.89 11.32 -30.31
CA VAL A 257 7.08 11.63 -31.48
C VAL A 257 8.01 11.56 -32.70
N GLY A 258 8.05 10.41 -33.34
CA GLY A 258 8.72 10.19 -34.61
C GLY A 258 7.78 10.48 -35.76
N THR A 259 8.03 11.57 -36.50
CA THR A 259 7.34 11.91 -37.75
C THR A 259 7.72 10.88 -38.83
N MET A 260 6.81 9.98 -39.19
CA MET A 260 6.99 9.03 -40.28
C MET A 260 6.65 9.72 -41.59
N ARG A 261 7.66 10.12 -42.36
CA ARG A 261 7.50 10.50 -43.78
C ARG A 261 7.33 9.24 -44.62
N ILE A 262 6.13 9.06 -45.18
CA ILE A 262 5.90 8.03 -46.21
C ILE A 262 6.31 8.60 -47.56
N ASP A 263 7.40 8.10 -48.09
CA ASP A 263 7.83 8.37 -49.48
C ASP A 263 7.11 7.40 -50.40
N ARG A 264 6.14 7.94 -51.18
CA ARG A 264 5.47 7.21 -52.27
C ARG A 264 6.26 7.45 -53.56
N ARG A 265 7.12 6.53 -53.95
CA ARG A 265 7.50 6.38 -55.36
C ARG A 265 7.87 4.95 -55.71
N ARG A 266 7.12 4.43 -56.70
CA ARG A 266 7.40 3.35 -57.67
C ARG A 266 7.30 1.93 -57.10
N ILE A 267 6.57 1.01 -57.70
CA ILE A 267 6.09 0.78 -59.08
C ILE A 267 4.72 0.12 -58.96
#